data_4e045ef5e28e228df43454e32c928241
#
_entry.id   4e045ef5e28e228df43454e32c928241
#
_cell.length_a   1.000
_cell.length_b   1.000
_cell.length_c   1.000
_cell.angle_alpha   90.00
_cell.angle_beta   90.00
_cell.angle_gamma   90.00
#
_symmetry.space_group_name_H-M   'P 1'
#
loop_
_entity.id
_entity.type
_entity.pdbx_description
1 polymer ?
#
loop_
_entity_poly.entity_id
_entity_poly.type
_entity_poly.pdbx_seq_one_letter_code
_entity_poly.pdbx_strand_id
1 'polypeptide(L)'
;EKYQTYILIHLGKQYHRLNIAMQLHYNCLRGVNRKMNALLGPDTGFDMINTTTCGGQIASLLSALNDTDECPKTIIYSLNPADNEQIGTILGCFQSSEVPGKIQHGSAWWFNDQKIGMENQMKSLANLGLLGNFVGMLTDSRSFLSYTRHDYFRRILCNLIGQWVEDGEYPNDEKALEKIVKGICFDNAKRYF
;
A
#
# COMPACT_ATOMS: atom_id res chain seq x y z
N GLU A 1 12.20 21.90 5.63
CA GLU A 1 12.35 20.86 4.60
C GLU A 1 13.64 20.06 4.76
N LYS A 2 14.84 20.65 4.62
CA LYS A 2 16.14 19.93 4.69
C LYS A 2 16.29 19.07 5.96
N TYR A 3 15.88 19.58 7.11
CA TYR A 3 15.93 18.84 8.37
C TYR A 3 14.98 17.63 8.35
N GLN A 4 13.76 17.82 7.87
CA GLN A 4 12.78 16.74 7.76
C GLN A 4 13.25 15.64 6.80
N THR A 5 13.80 16.02 5.65
CA THR A 5 14.39 15.07 4.67
C THR A 5 15.54 14.29 5.30
N TYR A 6 16.45 14.97 6.01
CA TYR A 6 17.54 14.32 6.71
C TYR A 6 17.06 13.28 7.73
N ILE A 7 16.06 13.65 8.55
CA ILE A 7 15.48 12.72 9.53
C ILE A 7 14.81 11.52 8.85
N LEU A 8 14.07 11.72 7.77
CA LEU A 8 13.42 10.62 7.03
C LEU A 8 14.45 9.65 6.46
N ILE A 9 15.54 10.17 5.84
CA ILE A 9 16.62 9.34 5.32
C ILE A 9 17.31 8.59 6.46
N HIS A 10 17.62 9.27 7.57
CA HIS A 10 18.25 8.65 8.72
C HIS A 10 17.38 7.52 9.31
N LEU A 11 16.09 7.78 9.50
CA LEU A 11 15.14 6.77 10.01
C LEU A 11 14.99 5.60 9.02
N GLY A 12 14.90 5.86 7.71
CA GLY A 12 14.82 4.81 6.71
C GLY A 12 16.03 3.86 6.78
N LYS A 13 17.25 4.40 6.91
CA LYS A 13 18.45 3.59 7.11
C LYS A 13 18.41 2.76 8.40
N GLN A 14 17.91 3.34 9.50
CA GLN A 14 17.74 2.58 10.74
C GLN A 14 16.70 1.46 10.58
N TYR A 15 15.59 1.71 9.89
CA TYR A 15 14.59 0.67 9.59
C TYR A 15 15.18 -0.47 8.77
N HIS A 16 16.03 -0.17 7.77
CA HIS A 16 16.76 -1.20 7.03
C HIS A 16 17.62 -2.06 7.97
N ARG A 17 18.47 -1.42 8.79
CA ARG A 17 19.39 -2.12 9.74
C ARG A 17 18.65 -2.98 10.76
N LEU A 18 17.46 -2.55 11.17
CA LEU A 18 16.63 -3.24 12.15
C LEU A 18 15.62 -4.21 11.51
N ASN A 19 15.65 -4.34 10.19
CA ASN A 19 14.69 -5.13 9.41
C ASN A 19 13.22 -4.73 9.65
N ILE A 20 12.95 -3.45 9.90
CA ILE A 20 11.62 -2.88 10.11
C ILE A 20 11.07 -2.38 8.76
N ALA A 21 9.81 -2.70 8.46
CA ALA A 21 9.14 -2.18 7.28
C ALA A 21 8.72 -0.71 7.48
N MET A 22 9.10 0.16 6.54
CA MET A 22 8.65 1.54 6.48
C MET A 22 7.29 1.61 5.77
N GLN A 23 6.33 2.34 6.33
CA GLN A 23 5.02 2.54 5.72
C GLN A 23 4.76 4.02 5.51
N LEU A 24 4.64 4.44 4.25
CA LEU A 24 4.43 5.82 3.86
C LEU A 24 2.97 6.06 3.48
N HIS A 25 2.30 6.94 4.20
CA HIS A 25 0.92 7.36 3.95
C HIS A 25 0.89 8.83 3.53
N TYR A 26 0.22 9.15 2.43
CA TYR A 26 0.15 10.52 1.93
C TYR A 26 -1.18 10.86 1.23
N ASN A 27 -1.32 12.10 0.79
CA ASN A 27 -2.51 12.63 0.12
C ASN A 27 -3.79 12.67 0.97
N CYS A 28 -3.63 12.96 2.27
CA CYS A 28 -4.73 13.39 3.13
C CYS A 28 -4.63 14.88 3.43
N LEU A 29 -5.70 15.63 3.18
CA LEU A 29 -5.84 17.01 3.63
C LEU A 29 -6.74 17.02 4.87
N ARG A 30 -6.15 17.39 6.01
CA ARG A 30 -6.78 17.31 7.32
C ARG A 30 -7.58 18.57 7.66
N GLY A 31 -8.71 18.39 8.36
CA GLY A 31 -9.47 19.46 9.02
C GLY A 31 -9.98 20.54 8.06
N VAL A 32 -10.41 20.20 6.86
CA VAL A 32 -10.82 21.16 5.80
C VAL A 32 -12.01 22.01 6.20
N ASN A 33 -12.90 21.51 7.06
CA ASN A 33 -13.96 22.29 7.68
C ASN A 33 -13.43 23.00 8.93
N ARG A 34 -12.91 24.21 8.76
CA ARG A 34 -12.25 24.97 9.85
C ARG A 34 -13.16 25.19 11.06
N LYS A 35 -14.47 25.44 10.83
CA LYS A 35 -15.45 25.66 11.92
C LYS A 35 -15.57 24.39 12.77
N MET A 36 -15.77 23.25 12.13
CA MET A 36 -15.95 21.99 12.84
C MET A 36 -14.65 21.49 13.48
N ASN A 37 -13.52 21.70 12.80
CA ASN A 37 -12.20 21.38 13.36
C ASN A 37 -11.90 22.22 14.62
N ALA A 38 -12.28 23.49 14.64
CA ALA A 38 -12.15 24.34 15.82
C ALA A 38 -13.09 23.93 16.97
N LEU A 39 -14.28 23.41 16.63
CA LEU A 39 -15.29 22.99 17.61
C LEU A 39 -14.99 21.62 18.21
N LEU A 40 -14.60 20.64 17.39
CA LEU A 40 -14.48 19.21 17.75
C LEU A 40 -13.05 18.70 17.82
N GLY A 41 -12.09 19.46 17.32
CA GLY A 41 -10.69 19.05 17.24
C GLY A 41 -10.36 18.22 15.99
N PRO A 42 -9.11 17.75 15.90
CA PRO A 42 -8.63 16.92 14.80
C PRO A 42 -9.24 15.50 14.85
N ASP A 43 -9.14 14.78 13.73
CA ASP A 43 -9.56 13.38 13.58
C ASP A 43 -11.05 13.11 13.86
N THR A 44 -11.92 14.10 13.58
CA THR A 44 -13.37 14.05 13.82
C THR A 44 -14.19 13.94 12.53
N GLY A 45 -13.58 13.51 11.41
CA GLY A 45 -14.30 13.19 10.17
C GLY A 45 -14.34 14.31 9.14
N PHE A 46 -13.54 15.37 9.28
CA PHE A 46 -13.48 16.51 8.36
C PHE A 46 -12.22 16.54 7.50
N ASP A 47 -11.75 15.37 7.11
CA ASP A 47 -10.60 15.18 6.24
C ASP A 47 -11.04 14.83 4.82
N MET A 48 -10.19 15.10 3.83
CA MET A 48 -10.47 14.80 2.43
C MET A 48 -9.25 14.27 1.68
N ILE A 49 -9.50 13.70 0.51
CA ILE A 49 -8.46 13.32 -0.45
C ILE A 49 -7.76 14.60 -0.94
N ASN A 50 -6.43 14.59 -0.90
CA ASN A 50 -5.59 15.61 -1.51
C ASN A 50 -5.08 15.14 -2.88
N THR A 51 -4.77 16.09 -3.76
CA THR A 51 -4.26 15.82 -5.11
C THR A 51 -2.82 16.30 -5.31
N THR A 52 -2.06 16.47 -4.23
CA THR A 52 -0.65 16.86 -4.32
C THR A 52 0.16 15.76 -4.96
N THR A 53 0.90 16.10 -6.01
CA THR A 53 1.79 15.18 -6.69
C THR A 53 3.04 14.95 -5.84
N CYS A 54 3.20 13.75 -5.29
CA CYS A 54 4.30 13.39 -4.40
C CYS A 54 5.24 12.31 -4.97
N GLY A 55 4.93 11.73 -6.14
CA GLY A 55 5.68 10.59 -6.67
C GLY A 55 7.17 10.85 -6.88
N GLY A 56 7.53 12.03 -7.41
CA GLY A 56 8.93 12.41 -7.58
C GLY A 56 9.71 12.52 -6.25
N GLN A 57 9.05 13.03 -5.21
CA GLN A 57 9.64 13.15 -3.87
C GLN A 57 9.81 11.77 -3.20
N ILE A 58 8.83 10.88 -3.38
CA ILE A 58 8.92 9.49 -2.89
C ILE A 58 10.06 8.76 -3.60
N ALA A 59 10.14 8.86 -4.92
CA ALA A 59 11.23 8.29 -5.70
C ALA A 59 12.60 8.83 -5.26
N SER A 60 12.72 10.14 -5.00
CA SER A 60 13.94 10.76 -4.50
C SER A 60 14.34 10.26 -3.11
N LEU A 61 13.37 10.04 -2.21
CA LEU A 61 13.62 9.47 -0.89
C LEU A 61 14.13 8.02 -1.02
N LEU A 62 13.46 7.20 -1.82
CA LEU A 62 13.87 5.80 -2.03
C LEU A 62 15.25 5.73 -2.69
N SER A 63 15.54 6.61 -3.67
CA SER A 63 16.86 6.70 -4.31
C SER A 63 17.95 7.03 -3.29
N ALA A 64 17.75 8.04 -2.45
CA ALA A 64 18.73 8.43 -1.43
C ALA A 64 19.00 7.31 -0.38
N LEU A 65 18.03 6.44 -0.13
CA LEU A 65 18.21 5.25 0.70
C LEU A 65 18.91 4.12 -0.05
N ASN A 66 18.63 4.00 -1.34
CA ASN A 66 19.20 2.97 -2.20
C ASN A 66 20.65 3.27 -2.60
N ASP A 67 21.06 4.54 -2.65
CA ASP A 67 22.45 4.98 -2.96
C ASP A 67 23.48 4.38 -2.00
N THR A 68 23.06 3.94 -0.81
CA THR A 68 23.92 3.32 0.19
C THR A 68 23.52 1.88 0.49
N ASP A 69 22.69 1.25 -0.36
CA ASP A 69 22.13 -0.09 -0.17
C ASP A 69 21.35 -0.25 1.17
N GLU A 70 20.83 0.86 1.69
CA GLU A 70 20.10 0.88 2.98
C GLU A 70 18.59 1.18 2.81
N CYS A 71 18.02 0.90 1.61
CA CYS A 71 16.59 1.03 1.40
C CYS A 71 15.82 -0.06 2.18
N PRO A 72 14.93 0.29 3.11
CA PRO A 72 14.18 -0.70 3.88
C PRO A 72 13.05 -1.33 3.04
N LYS A 73 12.47 -2.41 3.52
CA LYS A 73 11.14 -2.86 3.08
C LYS A 73 10.18 -1.69 3.22
N THR A 74 9.49 -1.33 2.13
CA THR A 74 8.66 -0.11 2.14
C THR A 74 7.30 -0.38 1.52
N ILE A 75 6.24 0.11 2.18
CA ILE A 75 4.88 0.08 1.68
C ILE A 75 4.40 1.51 1.47
N ILE A 76 3.86 1.79 0.28
CA ILE A 76 3.41 3.13 -0.12
C ILE A 76 1.89 3.13 -0.23
N TYR A 77 1.24 4.04 0.49
CA TYR A 77 -0.21 4.24 0.49
C TYR A 77 -0.55 5.67 0.06
N SER A 78 -1.36 5.82 -0.97
CA SER A 78 -1.99 7.10 -1.26
C SER A 78 -3.47 7.09 -0.93
N LEU A 79 -3.97 8.19 -0.40
CA LEU A 79 -5.41 8.38 -0.27
C LEU A 79 -6.06 8.79 -1.60
N ASN A 80 -5.26 9.28 -2.55
CA ASN A 80 -5.72 9.61 -3.89
C ASN A 80 -5.62 8.36 -4.81
N PRO A 81 -6.74 7.79 -5.28
CA PRO A 81 -6.70 6.62 -6.14
C PRO A 81 -6.07 6.87 -7.52
N ALA A 82 -5.96 8.14 -7.94
CA ALA A 82 -5.26 8.49 -9.18
C ALA A 82 -3.74 8.28 -9.10
N ASP A 83 -3.18 7.99 -7.92
CA ASP A 83 -1.76 7.70 -7.76
C ASP A 83 -1.42 6.22 -7.94
N ASN A 84 -2.40 5.34 -8.14
CA ASN A 84 -2.18 3.89 -8.20
C ASN A 84 -1.12 3.51 -9.24
N GLU A 85 -1.23 4.01 -10.48
CA GLU A 85 -0.29 3.72 -11.55
C GLU A 85 1.08 4.37 -11.28
N GLN A 86 1.10 5.56 -10.71
CA GLN A 86 2.35 6.22 -10.32
C GLN A 86 3.10 5.39 -9.26
N ILE A 87 2.40 4.93 -8.22
CA ILE A 87 2.97 4.03 -7.21
C ILE A 87 3.47 2.76 -7.88
N GLY A 88 2.64 2.09 -8.69
CA GLY A 88 3.00 0.87 -9.40
C GLY A 88 4.31 0.98 -10.19
N THR A 89 4.54 2.11 -10.87
CA THR A 89 5.78 2.36 -11.61
C THR A 89 6.97 2.65 -10.68
N ILE A 90 6.77 3.36 -9.57
CA ILE A 90 7.82 3.56 -8.55
C ILE A 90 8.28 2.21 -7.97
N LEU A 91 7.35 1.29 -7.67
CA LEU A 91 7.71 -0.03 -7.14
C LEU A 91 8.72 -0.75 -8.02
N GLY A 92 8.52 -0.70 -9.35
CA GLY A 92 9.39 -1.33 -10.32
C GLY A 92 10.82 -0.79 -10.34
N CYS A 93 11.01 0.47 -9.95
CA CYS A 93 12.31 1.12 -9.93
C CYS A 93 13.22 0.67 -8.76
N PHE A 94 12.64 0.14 -7.68
CA PHE A 94 13.36 -0.10 -6.43
C PHE A 94 13.21 -1.54 -5.88
N GLN A 95 12.80 -2.50 -6.72
CA GLN A 95 12.81 -3.91 -6.33
C GLN A 95 14.24 -4.45 -6.24
N SER A 96 14.44 -5.44 -5.38
CA SER A 96 15.71 -6.15 -5.26
C SER A 96 15.49 -7.65 -5.09
N SER A 97 16.56 -8.45 -5.20
CA SER A 97 16.51 -9.89 -4.99
C SER A 97 16.49 -10.32 -3.51
N GLU A 98 16.66 -9.39 -2.59
CA GLU A 98 16.74 -9.69 -1.15
C GLU A 98 15.40 -10.12 -0.55
N VAL A 99 14.33 -9.41 -0.92
CA VAL A 99 12.98 -9.64 -0.40
C VAL A 99 11.97 -9.62 -1.55
N PRO A 100 11.19 -10.69 -1.76
CA PRO A 100 10.12 -10.68 -2.74
C PRO A 100 9.11 -9.56 -2.46
N GLY A 101 8.97 -8.64 -3.41
CA GLY A 101 8.13 -7.45 -3.23
C GLY A 101 8.65 -6.50 -2.16
N LYS A 102 9.94 -6.21 -2.16
CA LYS A 102 10.60 -5.32 -1.18
C LYS A 102 9.88 -3.97 -1.06
N ILE A 103 9.50 -3.40 -2.19
CA ILE A 103 8.67 -2.19 -2.23
C ILE A 103 7.25 -2.61 -2.62
N GLN A 104 6.27 -2.27 -1.81
CA GLN A 104 4.87 -2.68 -1.93
C GLN A 104 3.96 -1.50 -2.26
N HIS A 105 2.95 -1.76 -3.10
CA HIS A 105 1.77 -0.92 -3.15
C HIS A 105 0.87 -1.30 -1.97
N GLY A 106 0.61 -0.37 -1.08
CA GLY A 106 -0.28 -0.59 0.06
C GLY A 106 -1.71 -0.88 -0.36
N SER A 107 -2.46 -1.54 0.49
CA SER A 107 -3.89 -1.78 0.24
C SER A 107 -4.66 -0.47 0.05
N ALA A 108 -5.78 -0.55 -0.67
CA ALA A 108 -6.72 0.56 -0.72
C ALA A 108 -7.08 1.00 0.70
N TRP A 109 -6.83 2.27 1.01
CA TRP A 109 -6.80 2.79 2.36
C TRP A 109 -7.88 3.85 2.58
N TRP A 110 -8.49 3.86 3.74
CA TRP A 110 -9.45 4.83 4.27
C TRP A 110 -10.63 5.07 3.31
N PHE A 111 -10.69 6.17 2.55
CA PHE A 111 -11.79 6.44 1.61
C PHE A 111 -11.88 5.43 0.46
N ASN A 112 -10.78 4.76 0.15
CA ASN A 112 -10.70 3.74 -0.90
C ASN A 112 -10.89 2.31 -0.34
N ASP A 113 -11.05 2.15 0.95
CA ASP A 113 -11.20 0.87 1.62
C ASP A 113 -12.64 0.35 1.48
N GLN A 114 -13.03 0.14 0.24
CA GLN A 114 -14.34 -0.39 -0.18
C GLN A 114 -14.14 -1.16 -1.51
N LYS A 115 -15.16 -1.91 -1.93
CA LYS A 115 -15.05 -2.85 -3.05
C LYS A 115 -14.34 -2.26 -4.28
N ILE A 116 -14.82 -1.14 -4.80
CA ILE A 116 -14.29 -0.53 -6.03
C ILE A 116 -12.85 -0.05 -5.85
N GLY A 117 -12.55 0.60 -4.73
CA GLY A 117 -11.19 1.05 -4.41
C GLY A 117 -10.21 -0.12 -4.28
N MET A 118 -10.61 -1.20 -3.60
CA MET A 118 -9.80 -2.42 -3.46
C MET A 118 -9.56 -3.09 -4.82
N GLU A 119 -10.62 -3.26 -5.63
CA GLU A 119 -10.49 -3.85 -6.97
C GLU A 119 -9.57 -3.02 -7.87
N ASN A 120 -9.73 -1.70 -7.88
CA ASN A 120 -8.90 -0.81 -8.71
C ASN A 120 -7.44 -0.85 -8.29
N GLN A 121 -7.15 -0.83 -6.99
CA GLN A 121 -5.79 -0.94 -6.46
C GLN A 121 -5.16 -2.29 -6.86
N MET A 122 -5.86 -3.41 -6.69
CA MET A 122 -5.35 -4.73 -7.03
C MET A 122 -5.19 -4.91 -8.55
N LYS A 123 -6.08 -4.36 -9.37
CA LYS A 123 -5.95 -4.35 -10.84
C LYS A 123 -4.73 -3.55 -11.29
N SER A 124 -4.54 -2.35 -10.74
CA SER A 124 -3.36 -1.54 -11.03
C SER A 124 -2.08 -2.25 -10.62
N LEU A 125 -2.04 -2.86 -9.43
CA LEU A 125 -0.91 -3.66 -8.98
C LEU A 125 -0.64 -4.87 -9.87
N ALA A 126 -1.68 -5.60 -10.31
CA ALA A 126 -1.54 -6.74 -11.21
C ALA A 126 -0.98 -6.35 -12.59
N ASN A 127 -1.34 -5.16 -13.07
CA ASN A 127 -0.86 -4.66 -14.37
C ASN A 127 0.60 -4.19 -14.34
N LEU A 128 1.07 -3.66 -13.20
CA LEU A 128 2.37 -2.99 -13.09
C LEU A 128 3.37 -3.73 -12.21
N GLY A 129 2.95 -4.80 -11.55
CA GLY A 129 3.78 -5.55 -10.62
C GLY A 129 3.35 -7.00 -10.47
N LEU A 130 3.78 -7.64 -9.38
CA LEU A 130 3.46 -9.02 -9.06
C LEU A 130 2.40 -9.09 -7.95
N LEU A 131 1.13 -9.17 -8.32
CA LEU A 131 0.01 -9.28 -7.35
C LEU A 131 0.25 -10.44 -6.35
N GLY A 132 0.83 -11.55 -6.78
CA GLY A 132 1.12 -12.69 -5.92
C GLY A 132 2.08 -12.40 -4.75
N ASN A 133 2.82 -11.29 -4.78
CA ASN A 133 3.68 -10.85 -3.68
C ASN A 133 3.01 -9.80 -2.77
N PHE A 134 1.79 -9.40 -3.06
CA PHE A 134 1.06 -8.40 -2.30
C PHE A 134 0.88 -8.84 -0.84
N VAL A 135 1.15 -7.95 0.11
CA VAL A 135 1.01 -8.23 1.55
C VAL A 135 -0.44 -8.20 2.04
N GLY A 136 -1.37 -7.93 1.15
CA GLY A 136 -2.80 -7.93 1.45
C GLY A 136 -3.27 -6.68 2.16
N MET A 137 -4.43 -6.79 2.78
CA MET A 137 -5.12 -5.69 3.44
C MET A 137 -4.53 -5.41 4.82
N LEU A 138 -4.34 -4.13 5.10
CA LEU A 138 -4.17 -3.58 6.45
C LEU A 138 -5.38 -2.71 6.76
N THR A 139 -6.01 -2.90 7.92
CA THR A 139 -7.23 -2.13 8.26
C THR A 139 -6.94 -0.68 8.64
N ASP A 140 -5.74 -0.40 9.13
CA ASP A 140 -5.35 0.90 9.71
C ASP A 140 -6.42 1.48 10.65
N SER A 141 -7.01 0.61 11.47
CA SER A 141 -8.13 0.93 12.34
C SER A 141 -7.76 0.80 13.82
N ARG A 142 -8.39 1.66 14.63
CA ARG A 142 -8.28 1.64 16.10
C ARG A 142 -9.32 0.74 16.77
N SER A 143 -10.17 0.06 15.99
CA SER A 143 -11.27 -0.77 16.51
C SER A 143 -11.04 -2.25 16.25
N PHE A 144 -11.23 -3.08 17.28
CA PHE A 144 -11.23 -4.54 17.15
C PHE A 144 -12.34 -5.06 16.19
N LEU A 145 -13.45 -4.34 16.06
CA LEU A 145 -14.51 -4.67 15.11
C LEU A 145 -14.03 -4.61 13.66
N SER A 146 -12.93 -3.92 13.36
CA SER A 146 -12.36 -3.83 12.02
C SER A 146 -11.70 -5.12 11.54
N TYR A 147 -11.47 -6.11 12.39
CA TYR A 147 -10.95 -7.42 11.95
C TYR A 147 -11.87 -8.12 10.96
N THR A 148 -13.17 -7.88 10.99
CA THR A 148 -14.14 -8.41 10.01
C THR A 148 -13.87 -7.89 8.59
N ARG A 149 -13.15 -6.78 8.43
CA ARG A 149 -12.76 -6.22 7.13
C ARG A 149 -11.78 -7.11 6.37
N HIS A 150 -11.01 -7.95 7.06
CA HIS A 150 -10.18 -8.97 6.41
C HIS A 150 -11.02 -10.04 5.70
N ASP A 151 -12.18 -10.42 6.25
CA ASP A 151 -13.12 -11.31 5.56
C ASP A 151 -13.73 -10.63 4.33
N TYR A 152 -14.12 -9.37 4.46
CA TYR A 152 -14.61 -8.56 3.36
C TYR A 152 -13.58 -8.47 2.21
N PHE A 153 -12.32 -8.17 2.54
CA PHE A 153 -11.23 -8.13 1.58
C PHE A 153 -11.02 -9.48 0.88
N ARG A 154 -10.99 -10.59 1.64
CA ARG A 154 -10.81 -11.92 1.04
C ARG A 154 -11.90 -12.27 0.04
N ARG A 155 -13.15 -11.90 0.32
CA ARG A 155 -14.26 -12.09 -0.62
C ARG A 155 -14.07 -11.28 -1.90
N ILE A 156 -13.64 -10.03 -1.80
CA ILE A 156 -13.35 -9.18 -2.96
C ILE A 156 -12.19 -9.76 -3.77
N LEU A 157 -11.09 -10.14 -3.12
CA LEU A 157 -9.93 -10.74 -3.77
C LEU A 157 -10.31 -12.02 -4.52
N CYS A 158 -11.00 -12.96 -3.87
CA CYS A 158 -11.41 -14.22 -4.49
C CYS A 158 -12.37 -13.97 -5.67
N ASN A 159 -13.31 -13.04 -5.52
CA ASN A 159 -14.22 -12.69 -6.61
C ASN A 159 -13.48 -12.08 -7.80
N LEU A 160 -12.54 -11.18 -7.56
CA LEU A 160 -11.75 -10.54 -8.61
C LEU A 160 -10.90 -11.57 -9.39
N ILE A 161 -10.18 -12.44 -8.68
CA ILE A 161 -9.38 -13.49 -9.31
C ILE A 161 -10.27 -14.50 -10.02
N GLY A 162 -11.39 -14.91 -9.42
CA GLY A 162 -12.35 -15.81 -10.03
C GLY A 162 -12.92 -15.24 -11.34
N GLN A 163 -13.24 -13.96 -11.37
CA GLN A 163 -13.71 -13.28 -12.59
C GLN A 163 -12.65 -13.33 -13.71
N TRP A 164 -11.38 -13.07 -13.40
CA TRP A 164 -10.28 -13.19 -14.38
C TRP A 164 -10.13 -14.61 -14.95
N VAL A 165 -10.41 -15.64 -14.15
CA VAL A 165 -10.39 -17.02 -14.62
C VAL A 165 -11.59 -17.29 -15.54
N GLU A 166 -12.79 -16.86 -15.15
CA GLU A 166 -14.01 -17.05 -15.97
C GLU A 166 -13.93 -16.29 -17.30
N ASP A 167 -13.34 -15.09 -17.30
CA ASP A 167 -13.13 -14.26 -18.50
C ASP A 167 -11.96 -14.78 -19.37
N GLY A 168 -11.20 -15.78 -18.90
CA GLY A 168 -10.05 -16.33 -19.61
C GLY A 168 -8.80 -15.47 -19.54
N GLU A 169 -8.78 -14.47 -18.67
CA GLU A 169 -7.63 -13.57 -18.45
C GLU A 169 -6.53 -14.24 -17.61
N TYR A 170 -6.88 -15.26 -16.83
CA TYR A 170 -5.95 -16.03 -16.00
C TYR A 170 -6.23 -17.54 -16.11
N PRO A 171 -5.19 -18.40 -16.13
CA PRO A 171 -5.37 -19.85 -16.22
C PRO A 171 -6.15 -20.43 -15.03
N ASN A 172 -7.03 -21.40 -15.29
CA ASN A 172 -7.72 -22.14 -14.25
C ASN A 172 -6.80 -23.23 -13.67
N ASP A 173 -5.75 -22.81 -12.96
CA ASP A 173 -4.85 -23.67 -12.20
C ASP A 173 -5.12 -23.50 -10.70
N GLU A 174 -5.88 -24.43 -10.14
CA GLU A 174 -6.29 -24.39 -8.73
C GLU A 174 -5.11 -24.27 -7.76
N LYS A 175 -3.99 -24.96 -8.04
CA LYS A 175 -2.81 -24.93 -7.16
C LYS A 175 -2.12 -23.57 -7.20
N ALA A 176 -1.99 -22.96 -8.37
CA ALA A 176 -1.43 -21.63 -8.53
C ALA A 176 -2.34 -20.58 -7.89
N LEU A 177 -3.64 -20.67 -8.12
CA LEU A 177 -4.65 -19.78 -7.53
C LEU A 177 -4.66 -19.86 -6.00
N GLU A 178 -4.67 -21.07 -5.44
CA GLU A 178 -4.59 -21.28 -4.00
C GLU A 178 -3.34 -20.64 -3.39
N LYS A 179 -2.18 -20.83 -4.02
CA LYS A 179 -0.91 -20.23 -3.56
C LYS A 179 -0.96 -18.71 -3.57
N ILE A 180 -1.52 -18.11 -4.63
CA ILE A 180 -1.64 -16.65 -4.74
C ILE A 180 -2.58 -16.12 -3.65
N VAL A 181 -3.77 -16.69 -3.52
CA VAL A 181 -4.79 -16.24 -2.56
C VAL A 181 -4.30 -16.39 -1.12
N LYS A 182 -3.72 -17.55 -0.75
CA LYS A 182 -3.14 -17.77 0.59
C LYS A 182 -1.97 -16.82 0.85
N GLY A 183 -1.12 -16.61 -0.17
CA GLY A 183 -0.02 -15.65 -0.12
C GLY A 183 -0.52 -14.26 0.27
N ILE A 184 -1.46 -13.71 -0.48
CA ILE A 184 -2.01 -12.38 -0.28
C ILE A 184 -2.78 -12.29 1.06
N CYS A 185 -3.54 -13.33 1.42
CA CYS A 185 -4.36 -13.31 2.62
C CYS A 185 -3.59 -13.48 3.93
N PHE A 186 -2.37 -14.07 3.88
CA PHE A 186 -1.63 -14.38 5.10
C PHE A 186 -0.11 -14.52 4.91
N ASP A 187 0.36 -15.41 4.02
CA ASP A 187 1.75 -15.86 4.02
C ASP A 187 2.73 -14.74 3.63
N ASN A 188 2.32 -13.85 2.72
CA ASN A 188 3.17 -12.73 2.29
C ASN A 188 3.41 -11.74 3.43
N ALA A 189 2.36 -11.37 4.17
CA ALA A 189 2.51 -10.49 5.33
C ALA A 189 3.40 -11.12 6.39
N LYS A 190 3.14 -12.40 6.75
CA LYS A 190 3.96 -13.15 7.71
C LYS A 190 5.44 -13.22 7.33
N ARG A 191 5.75 -13.30 6.03
CA ARG A 191 7.14 -13.31 5.53
C ARG A 191 7.75 -11.92 5.46
N TYR A 192 6.93 -10.92 5.19
CA TYR A 192 7.37 -9.55 4.96
C TYR A 192 7.68 -8.82 6.26
N PHE A 193 6.88 -9.00 7.30
CA PHE A 193 7.06 -8.41 8.63
C PHE A 193 7.81 -9.34 9.58
#